data_b3d9923e83160833dc87109f743dc6a0
#
_entry.id   b3d9923e83160833dc87109f743dc6a0
#
_cell.length_a   1.000
_cell.length_b   1.000
_cell.length_c   1.000
_cell.angle_alpha   90.00
_cell.angle_beta   90.00
_cell.angle_gamma   90.00
#
_symmetry.space_group_name_H-M   'P 1'
#
loop_
_entity.id
_entity.type
_entity.pdbx_description
1 polymer ?
#
loop_
_entity_poly.entity_id
_entity_poly.type
_entity_poly.pdbx_seq_one_letter_code
_entity_poly.pdbx_strand_id
1 'polypeptide(L)'
;MRMGAGDATAFGRRVVAAVRRIPAGRVATYGDIAALAGSPKAWRAVGTIMRECRDPATPCHRVIGAAGVLGGFGGGLQMKRELLRAEGLDVGPRRVRHFPAVRWQGPRTQAPRHG
;
A
#
# COMPACT_ATOMS: atom_id res chain seq x y z
N MET A 1 23.38 12.73 6.13
CA MET A 1 22.67 12.72 6.37
C MET A 1 21.64 11.97 6.31
N ARG A 2 20.94 11.88 6.90
CA ARG A 2 20.08 11.18 6.88
C ARG A 2 18.93 11.64 6.76
N MET A 3 18.28 11.59 6.17
CA MET A 3 17.22 12.09 5.90
C MET A 3 16.11 11.43 6.51
N GLY A 4 14.94 11.49 6.19
CA GLY A 4 13.80 10.83 6.75
C GLY A 4 14.07 9.36 6.85
N ALA A 5 13.69 8.75 7.92
CA ALA A 5 14.15 7.44 8.21
C ALA A 5 13.78 6.43 7.14
N GLY A 6 12.55 6.24 6.82
CA GLY A 6 12.14 5.14 5.95
C GLY A 6 12.60 5.28 4.52
N ASP A 7 12.23 6.36 3.89
CA ASP A 7 12.44 6.50 2.45
C ASP A 7 13.82 6.99 2.08
N ALA A 8 14.68 7.26 3.06
CA ALA A 8 16.08 7.59 2.78
C ALA A 8 16.89 6.35 2.44
N THR A 9 16.44 5.17 2.81
CA THR A 9 17.15 3.93 2.54
C THR A 9 16.85 3.42 1.14
N ALA A 10 17.68 2.52 0.64
CA ALA A 10 17.40 1.88 -0.64
C ALA A 10 16.07 1.10 -0.58
N PHE A 11 15.82 0.41 0.52
CA PHE A 11 14.56 -0.30 0.70
C PHE A 11 13.39 0.68 0.71
N GLY A 12 13.51 1.77 1.47
CA GLY A 12 12.45 2.78 1.54
C GLY A 12 12.11 3.36 0.18
N ARG A 13 13.13 3.63 -0.64
CA ARG A 13 12.90 4.13 -1.99
C ARG A 13 12.18 3.11 -2.86
N ARG A 14 12.51 1.83 -2.71
CA ARG A 14 11.81 0.78 -3.46
C ARG A 14 10.37 0.64 -3.00
N VAL A 15 10.12 0.80 -1.69
CA VAL A 15 8.77 0.79 -1.16
C VAL A 15 7.95 1.92 -1.77
N VAL A 16 8.45 3.13 -1.73
CA VAL A 16 7.73 4.28 -2.27
C VAL A 16 7.47 4.11 -3.76
N ALA A 17 8.46 3.64 -4.50
CA ALA A 17 8.30 3.40 -5.93
C ALA A 17 7.20 2.37 -6.22
N ALA A 18 7.13 1.31 -5.42
CA ALA A 18 6.09 0.30 -5.57
C ALA A 18 4.71 0.88 -5.26
N VAL A 19 4.60 1.63 -4.18
CA VAL A 19 3.33 2.21 -3.76
C VAL A 19 2.78 3.16 -4.83
N ARG A 20 3.65 3.94 -5.44
CA ARG A 20 3.23 4.87 -6.50
C ARG A 20 2.63 4.18 -7.71
N ARG A 21 2.87 2.90 -7.88
CA ARG A 21 2.34 2.13 -9.00
C ARG A 21 0.98 1.53 -8.75
N ILE A 22 0.48 1.55 -7.51
CA ILE A 22 -0.83 1.00 -7.20
C ILE A 22 -1.90 1.85 -7.87
N PRO A 23 -2.72 1.29 -8.76
CA PRO A 23 -3.76 2.09 -9.43
C PRO A 23 -4.86 2.51 -8.47
N ALA A 24 -5.52 3.62 -8.77
CA ALA A 24 -6.73 3.99 -8.05
C ALA A 24 -7.76 2.88 -8.19
N GLY A 25 -8.47 2.58 -7.13
CA GLY A 25 -9.44 1.50 -7.12
C GLY A 25 -8.85 0.14 -6.78
N ARG A 26 -7.54 0.09 -6.47
CA ARG A 26 -6.87 -1.14 -6.06
C ARG A 26 -6.14 -0.91 -4.75
N VAL A 27 -5.84 -1.99 -4.06
CA VAL A 27 -5.09 -1.92 -2.80
C VAL A 27 -4.03 -3.01 -2.78
N ALA A 28 -2.96 -2.77 -2.03
CA ALA A 28 -1.90 -3.75 -1.81
C ALA A 28 -1.68 -3.89 -0.30
N THR A 29 -1.28 -5.07 0.14
CA THR A 29 -0.97 -5.26 1.55
C THR A 29 0.45 -4.80 1.84
N TYR A 30 0.76 -4.59 3.11
CA TYR A 30 2.14 -4.30 3.51
C TYR A 30 3.08 -5.40 3.02
N GLY A 31 2.63 -6.66 3.09
CA GLY A 31 3.43 -7.77 2.59
C GLY A 31 3.62 -7.75 1.08
N ASP A 32 2.58 -7.36 0.34
CA ASP A 32 2.70 -7.24 -1.11
C ASP A 32 3.76 -6.22 -1.49
N ILE A 33 3.75 -5.07 -0.82
CA ILE A 33 4.72 -4.02 -1.10
C ILE A 33 6.12 -4.45 -0.67
N ALA A 34 6.24 -5.10 0.48
CA ALA A 34 7.54 -5.61 0.94
C ALA A 34 8.13 -6.58 -0.09
N ALA A 35 7.31 -7.47 -0.63
CA ALA A 35 7.77 -8.41 -1.65
C ALA A 35 8.23 -7.69 -2.91
N LEU A 36 7.47 -6.71 -3.37
CA LEU A 36 7.85 -5.93 -4.55
C LEU A 36 9.13 -5.14 -4.31
N ALA A 37 9.38 -4.74 -3.07
CA ALA A 37 10.60 -4.02 -2.72
C ALA A 37 11.78 -4.95 -2.45
N GLY A 38 11.60 -6.26 -2.61
CA GLY A 38 12.68 -7.22 -2.51
C GLY A 38 12.90 -7.84 -1.14
N SER A 39 12.05 -7.55 -0.17
CA SER A 39 12.19 -8.06 1.20
C SER A 39 10.84 -8.44 1.76
N PRO A 40 10.29 -9.61 1.38
CA PRO A 40 8.91 -9.96 1.76
C PRO A 40 8.68 -10.04 3.27
N LYS A 41 9.71 -10.25 4.04
CA LYS A 41 9.56 -10.31 5.50
C LYS A 41 9.55 -8.93 6.15
N ALA A 42 9.82 -7.88 5.40
CA ALA A 42 9.94 -6.51 5.94
C ALA A 42 8.61 -5.75 5.94
N TRP A 43 7.48 -6.45 6.05
CA TRP A 43 6.17 -5.82 6.00
C TRP A 43 5.93 -4.82 7.12
N ARG A 44 6.55 -5.03 8.29
CA ARG A 44 6.43 -4.07 9.39
C ARG A 44 7.12 -2.75 9.07
N ALA A 45 8.28 -2.84 8.42
CA ALA A 45 8.98 -1.63 7.98
C ALA A 45 8.14 -0.87 6.95
N VAL A 46 7.45 -1.59 6.05
CA VAL A 46 6.53 -0.94 5.12
C VAL A 46 5.44 -0.20 5.88
N GLY A 47 4.86 -0.83 6.90
CA GLY A 47 3.84 -0.19 7.72
C GLY A 47 4.32 1.11 8.35
N THR A 48 5.55 1.12 8.86
CA THR A 48 6.14 2.31 9.44
C THR A 48 6.32 3.40 8.40
N ILE A 49 6.85 3.04 7.24
CA ILE A 49 7.05 4.01 6.15
C ILE A 49 5.72 4.63 5.74
N MET A 50 4.67 3.82 5.65
CA MET A 50 3.36 4.32 5.24
C MET A 50 2.76 5.26 6.28
N ARG A 51 2.92 4.95 7.58
CA ARG A 51 2.41 5.82 8.63
C ARG A 51 3.12 7.18 8.65
N GLU A 52 4.37 7.19 8.28
CA GLU A 52 5.17 8.42 8.28
C GLU A 52 5.10 9.19 6.97
N CYS A 53 4.51 8.60 5.95
CA CYS A 53 4.45 9.23 4.63
C CYS A 53 3.56 10.47 4.66
N ARG A 54 4.08 11.56 4.12
CA ARG A 54 3.33 12.81 4.00
C ARG A 54 3.33 13.33 2.57
N ASP A 55 3.86 12.53 1.65
CA ASP A 55 3.98 12.94 0.26
C ASP A 55 2.64 12.73 -0.46
N PRO A 56 1.98 13.80 -0.91
CA PRO A 56 0.68 13.63 -1.59
C PRO A 56 0.79 12.89 -2.91
N ALA A 57 1.98 12.81 -3.49
CA ALA A 57 2.17 12.07 -4.74
C ALA A 57 2.26 10.56 -4.51
N THR A 58 2.38 10.12 -3.26
CA THR A 58 2.49 8.70 -2.93
C THR A 58 1.17 8.24 -2.32
N PRO A 59 0.43 7.36 -2.99
CA PRO A 59 -0.91 6.98 -2.52
C PRO A 59 -0.83 5.97 -1.37
N CYS A 60 -0.34 6.43 -0.22
CA CYS A 60 -0.12 5.59 0.95
C CYS A 60 -1.42 4.95 1.45
N HIS A 61 -2.56 5.60 1.20
CA HIS A 61 -3.87 5.08 1.60
C HIS A 61 -4.22 3.77 0.90
N ARG A 62 -3.56 3.46 -0.22
CA ARG A 62 -3.81 2.21 -0.96
C ARG A 62 -3.05 1.02 -0.41
N VAL A 63 -2.28 1.21 0.67
CA VAL A 63 -1.54 0.11 1.32
C VAL A 63 -2.26 -0.25 2.60
N ILE A 64 -2.67 -1.50 2.72
CA ILE A 64 -3.50 -1.96 3.81
C ILE A 64 -2.91 -3.22 4.43
N GLY A 65 -3.54 -3.71 5.47
CA GLY A 65 -3.09 -4.92 6.16
C GLY A 65 -3.56 -6.18 5.48
N ALA A 66 -3.10 -7.30 5.98
CA ALA A 66 -3.44 -8.61 5.46
C ALA A 66 -4.96 -8.80 5.49
N ALA A 67 -5.46 -9.59 4.57
CA ALA A 67 -6.88 -9.94 4.46
C ALA A 67 -7.81 -8.74 4.32
N GLY A 68 -7.27 -7.59 3.87
CA GLY A 68 -8.08 -6.41 3.62
C GLY A 68 -8.29 -5.51 4.83
N VAL A 69 -7.64 -5.77 5.95
CA VAL A 69 -7.74 -4.92 7.15
C VAL A 69 -7.10 -3.58 6.84
N LEU A 70 -7.75 -2.49 7.22
CA LEU A 70 -7.32 -1.16 6.79
C LEU A 70 -5.91 -0.77 7.23
N GLY A 71 -5.52 -1.10 8.44
CA GLY A 71 -4.20 -0.74 8.93
C GLY A 71 -4.07 0.75 9.23
N GLY A 72 -2.87 1.18 9.54
CA GLY A 72 -2.60 2.56 9.93
C GLY A 72 -2.44 3.49 8.74
N PHE A 73 -2.55 4.78 9.01
CA PHE A 73 -2.39 5.80 8.00
C PHE A 73 -2.05 7.11 8.71
N GLY A 74 -1.12 7.86 8.14
CA GLY A 74 -0.67 9.13 8.75
C GLY A 74 -1.78 10.15 8.95
N GLY A 75 -2.77 10.17 8.08
CA GLY A 75 -3.92 11.07 8.20
C GLY A 75 -5.06 10.52 9.04
N GLY A 76 -4.91 9.32 9.59
CA GLY A 76 -5.95 8.70 10.39
C GLY A 76 -6.84 7.77 9.61
N LEU A 77 -7.49 6.87 10.33
CA LEU A 77 -8.29 5.80 9.72
C LEU A 77 -9.50 6.35 8.97
N GLN A 78 -10.12 7.38 9.50
CA GLN A 78 -11.27 7.99 8.84
C GLN A 78 -10.90 8.54 7.47
N MET A 79 -9.79 9.27 7.40
CA MET A 79 -9.35 9.81 6.11
C MET A 79 -8.98 8.69 5.15
N LYS A 80 -8.34 7.65 5.64
CA LYS A 80 -7.99 6.51 4.80
C LYS A 80 -9.24 5.90 4.16
N ARG A 81 -10.29 5.67 4.97
CA ARG A 81 -11.54 5.12 4.45
C ARG A 81 -12.16 6.03 3.39
N GLU A 82 -12.16 7.33 3.66
CA GLU A 82 -12.77 8.28 2.74
C GLU A 82 -12.04 8.32 1.41
N LEU A 83 -10.71 8.31 1.45
CA LEU A 83 -9.91 8.29 0.23
C LEU A 83 -10.17 7.04 -0.61
N LEU A 84 -10.23 5.89 0.05
CA LEU A 84 -10.48 4.63 -0.66
C LEU A 84 -11.90 4.60 -1.24
N ARG A 85 -12.88 5.08 -0.50
CA ARG A 85 -14.25 5.15 -1.00
C ARG A 85 -14.36 6.10 -2.20
N ALA A 86 -13.63 7.20 -2.16
CA ALA A 86 -13.61 8.14 -3.28
C ALA A 86 -13.05 7.51 -4.54
N GLU A 87 -12.24 6.47 -4.41
CA GLU A 87 -11.69 5.72 -5.55
C GLU A 87 -12.58 4.57 -5.98
N GLY A 88 -13.77 4.46 -5.40
CA GLY A 88 -14.74 3.46 -5.81
C GLY A 88 -14.70 2.15 -5.05
N LEU A 89 -13.90 2.08 -3.98
CA LEU A 89 -13.80 0.85 -3.21
C LEU A 89 -14.93 0.76 -2.18
N ASP A 90 -15.34 -0.46 -1.90
CA ASP A 90 -16.33 -0.74 -0.87
C ASP A 90 -15.60 -0.96 0.43
N VAL A 91 -15.67 0.00 1.34
CA VAL A 91 -14.87 0.01 2.56
C VAL A 91 -15.80 0.00 3.78
N GLY A 92 -15.66 -1.04 4.58
CA GLY A 92 -16.36 -1.13 5.85
C GLY A 92 -15.59 -0.42 6.97
N PRO A 93 -16.05 -0.59 8.21
CA PRO A 93 -15.38 0.09 9.34
C PRO A 93 -13.94 -0.35 9.55
N ARG A 94 -13.59 -1.58 9.18
CA ARG A 94 -12.27 -2.13 9.48
C ARG A 94 -11.58 -2.74 8.28
N ARG A 95 -12.32 -3.02 7.19
CA ARG A 95 -11.78 -3.76 6.05
C ARG A 95 -12.26 -3.20 4.75
N VAL A 96 -11.46 -3.41 3.74
CA VAL A 96 -11.89 -3.28 2.35
C VAL A 96 -12.64 -4.56 2.00
N ARG A 97 -13.88 -4.43 1.55
CA ARG A 97 -14.68 -5.57 1.13
C ARG A 97 -14.25 -6.04 -0.24
N HIS A 98 -14.50 -7.30 -0.52
CA HIS A 98 -14.14 -7.90 -1.82
C HIS A 98 -12.63 -7.78 -2.08
N PHE A 99 -11.84 -7.89 -1.01
CA PHE A 99 -10.41 -7.69 -1.07
C PHE A 99 -9.73 -8.48 -2.19
N PRO A 100 -10.00 -9.79 -2.37
CA PRO A 100 -9.30 -10.52 -3.43
C PRO A 100 -9.50 -9.93 -4.82
N ALA A 101 -10.66 -9.32 -5.06
CA ALA A 101 -10.96 -8.74 -6.36
C ALA A 101 -10.23 -7.43 -6.62
N VAL A 102 -9.86 -6.71 -5.56
CA VAL A 102 -9.22 -5.39 -5.70
C VAL A 102 -7.76 -5.39 -5.28
N ARG A 103 -7.24 -6.53 -4.88
CA ARG A 103 -5.85 -6.66 -4.48
C ARG A 103 -4.92 -6.48 -5.67
N TRP A 104 -3.86 -5.70 -5.47
CA TRP A 104 -2.82 -5.48 -6.48
C TRP A 104 -1.50 -6.01 -5.92
N GLN A 105 -0.82 -6.84 -6.70
CA GLN A 105 0.42 -7.45 -6.25
C GLN A 105 1.56 -7.16 -7.20
N GLY A 106 1.44 -6.11 -7.98
CA GLY A 106 2.48 -5.69 -8.91
C GLY A 106 1.92 -5.49 -10.29
N PRO A 107 2.73 -4.92 -11.16
CA PRO A 107 2.31 -4.74 -12.53
C PRO A 107 2.03 -6.10 -13.11
N ARG A 108 1.29 -6.23 -13.81
CA ARG A 108 1.00 -7.43 -14.18
C ARG A 108 1.53 -8.27 -14.87
N THR A 109 1.80 -8.43 -14.61
CA THR A 109 2.37 -9.13 -15.25
C THR A 109 1.92 -10.40 -15.18
N GLN A 110 1.29 -10.60 -14.67
CA GLN A 110 0.87 -11.61 -14.61
C GLN A 110 0.05 -12.11 -15.41
N ALA A 111 0.12 -12.29 -16.00
CA ALA A 111 -0.41 -12.57 -16.72
C ALA A 111 -0.70 -13.31 -17.32
N PRO A 112 -0.70 -13.54 -17.59
CA PRO A 112 -0.96 -14.14 -18.15
C PRO A 112 -1.01 -14.85 -18.77
N ARG A 113 -0.94 -15.05 -18.65
CA ARG A 113 -0.93 -15.67 -18.98
C ARG A 113 -1.15 -16.25 -19.62
N HIS A 114 -1.19 -16.60 -19.66
CA HIS A 114 -1.36 -17.12 -20.04
C HIS A 114 -1.74 -17.34 -20.46
N GLY A 115 -1.68 -17.18 -20.48
CA GLY A 115 -2.05 -17.30 -20.59
C GLY A 115 -2.27 -17.46 -20.82
#